data_1e4ac7ffbf7e462a0f160ea5baca60cf
#
_entry.id   1e4ac7ffbf7e462a0f160ea5baca60cf
#
_cell.length_a   1.000
_cell.length_b   1.000
_cell.length_c   1.000
_cell.angle_alpha   90.00
_cell.angle_beta   90.00
_cell.angle_gamma   90.00
#
_symmetry.space_group_name_H-M   'P 1'
#
loop_
_entity.id
_entity.type
_entity.pdbx_description
1 polymer ?
#
loop_
_entity_poly.entity_id
_entity_poly.type
_entity_poly.pdbx_seq_one_letter_code
_entity_poly.pdbx_strand_id
1 'polypeptide(L)'
;SFVIRHPEMGKLLFLTDSVSFPYKIQGLDHVLIEANYSDNVLEENILTGKVPSSMRSRLLTSHMEIATTLHAIRKQDLSKVKEIVLLHLSDNNSAPKEFKRLVESKTGIATYLALPGLEIALDV
;
A
#
# COMPACT_ATOMS: atom_id res chain seq x y z
N SER A 1 2.22 7.14 -10.39
CA SER A 1 2.73 5.76 -10.38
C SER A 1 3.77 5.58 -11.48
N PHE A 2 4.72 4.72 -11.23
CA PHE A 2 5.72 4.40 -12.25
C PHE A 2 6.35 3.02 -11.98
N VAL A 3 6.94 2.46 -13.05
CA VAL A 3 7.69 1.21 -12.99
C VAL A 3 9.15 1.54 -13.28
N ILE A 4 10.03 1.04 -12.41
CA ILE A 4 11.48 1.20 -12.55
C ILE A 4 12.09 -0.17 -12.83
N ARG A 5 13.02 -0.22 -13.79
CA ARG A 5 13.78 -1.43 -14.10
C ARG A 5 15.26 -1.16 -13.96
N HIS A 6 15.97 -2.03 -13.25
CA HIS A 6 17.41 -1.89 -13.02
C HIS A 6 18.06 -3.29 -13.02
N PRO A 7 19.27 -3.45 -13.62
CA PRO A 7 19.91 -4.78 -13.70
C PRO A 7 20.13 -5.48 -12.36
N GLU A 8 20.44 -4.74 -11.31
CA GLU A 8 20.70 -5.32 -9.97
C GLU A 8 19.44 -5.46 -9.15
N MET A 9 18.49 -4.54 -9.28
CA MET A 9 17.27 -4.52 -8.49
C MET A 9 16.15 -5.34 -9.13
N GLY A 10 16.10 -5.40 -10.46
CA GLY A 10 14.97 -5.95 -11.18
C GLY A 10 13.91 -4.91 -11.45
N LYS A 11 12.64 -5.32 -11.41
CA LYS A 11 11.50 -4.49 -11.78
C LYS A 11 10.69 -4.10 -10.54
N LEU A 12 10.50 -2.81 -10.35
CA LEU A 12 9.82 -2.24 -9.19
C LEU A 12 8.62 -1.43 -9.63
N LEU A 13 7.48 -1.67 -8.98
CA LEU A 13 6.29 -0.81 -9.10
C LEU A 13 6.26 0.14 -7.91
N PHE A 14 6.16 1.44 -8.19
CA PHE A 14 5.98 2.48 -7.18
C PHE A 14 4.64 3.16 -7.42
N LEU A 15 3.73 3.09 -6.44
CA LEU A 15 2.37 3.59 -6.60
C LEU A 15 1.95 4.36 -5.36
N THR A 16 1.82 5.69 -5.51
CA THR A 16 1.31 6.58 -4.48
C THR A 16 0.35 7.60 -5.07
N ASP A 17 -0.42 8.27 -4.20
CA ASP A 17 -1.31 9.37 -4.56
C ASP A 17 -2.32 9.00 -5.65
N SER A 18 -2.78 7.77 -5.62
CA SER A 18 -3.80 7.24 -6.53
C SER A 18 -4.96 6.69 -5.73
N VAL A 19 -6.16 6.73 -6.29
CA VAL A 19 -7.33 6.15 -5.65
C VAL A 19 -7.55 4.69 -6.06
N SER A 20 -6.96 4.26 -7.17
CA SER A 20 -7.02 2.89 -7.65
C SER A 20 -5.90 2.61 -8.65
N PHE A 21 -5.66 1.34 -8.92
CA PHE A 21 -4.69 0.92 -9.93
C PHE A 21 -5.21 -0.34 -10.63
N PRO A 22 -5.86 -0.19 -11.79
CA PRO A 22 -6.51 -1.32 -12.47
C PRO A 22 -5.60 -2.15 -13.37
N TYR A 23 -4.32 -1.76 -13.49
CA TYR A 23 -3.40 -2.40 -14.42
C TYR A 23 -2.72 -3.62 -13.82
N LYS A 24 -2.37 -4.59 -14.68
CA LYS A 24 -1.56 -5.75 -14.30
C LYS A 24 -0.18 -5.63 -14.95
N ILE A 25 0.87 -5.66 -14.11
CA ILE A 25 2.26 -5.59 -14.56
C ILE A 25 2.89 -6.97 -14.40
N GLN A 26 3.55 -7.45 -15.44
CA GLN A 26 4.22 -8.73 -15.43
C GLN A 26 5.65 -8.62 -14.91
N GLY A 27 6.13 -9.65 -14.23
CA GLY A 27 7.55 -9.79 -13.88
C GLY A 27 8.05 -8.83 -12.81
N LEU A 28 7.19 -8.35 -11.93
CA LEU A 28 7.60 -7.48 -10.83
C LEU A 28 8.46 -8.24 -9.81
N ASP A 29 9.53 -7.61 -9.35
CA ASP A 29 10.37 -8.11 -8.26
C ASP A 29 10.06 -7.41 -6.94
N HIS A 30 9.61 -6.16 -6.99
CA HIS A 30 9.34 -5.33 -5.81
C HIS A 30 8.08 -4.50 -6.02
N VAL A 31 7.28 -4.34 -4.95
CA VAL A 31 6.09 -3.50 -4.96
C VAL A 31 6.14 -2.52 -3.79
N LEU A 32 6.13 -1.23 -4.11
CA LEU A 32 6.04 -0.15 -3.15
C LEU A 32 4.72 0.57 -3.41
N ILE A 33 3.76 0.45 -2.51
CA ILE A 33 2.40 0.88 -2.78
C ILE A 33 1.78 1.56 -1.56
N GLU A 34 1.02 2.62 -1.83
CA GLU A 34 0.31 3.35 -0.79
C GLU A 34 -0.77 2.48 -0.14
N ALA A 35 -0.87 2.55 1.19
CA ALA A 35 -1.96 2.01 1.98
C ALA A 35 -2.32 3.07 3.01
N ASN A 36 -3.05 4.10 2.59
CA ASN A 36 -3.18 5.33 3.37
C ASN A 36 -4.12 5.18 4.55
N TYR A 37 -5.28 4.56 4.36
CA TYR A 37 -6.32 4.52 5.39
C TYR A 37 -7.16 3.25 5.32
N SER A 38 -7.95 3.04 6.38
CA SER A 38 -8.98 2.01 6.45
C SER A 38 -10.34 2.69 6.64
N ASP A 39 -11.34 2.29 5.86
CA ASP A 39 -12.69 2.79 6.02
C ASP A 39 -13.23 2.57 7.43
N ASN A 40 -12.91 1.42 8.03
CA ASN A 40 -13.37 1.11 9.39
C ASN A 40 -12.77 2.06 10.43
N VAL A 41 -11.45 2.32 10.34
CA VAL A 41 -10.78 3.24 11.26
C VAL A 41 -11.28 4.67 11.05
N LEU A 42 -11.43 5.08 9.79
CA LEU A 42 -11.93 6.41 9.45
C LEU A 42 -13.35 6.61 9.99
N GLU A 43 -14.24 5.64 9.79
CA GLU A 43 -15.62 5.70 10.27
C GLU A 43 -15.65 5.87 11.79
N GLU A 44 -14.88 5.08 12.51
CA GLU A 44 -14.81 5.18 13.97
C GLU A 44 -14.29 6.55 14.41
N ASN A 45 -13.28 7.07 13.74
CA ASN A 45 -12.71 8.38 14.06
C ASN A 45 -13.69 9.52 13.80
N ILE A 46 -14.51 9.40 12.77
CA ILE A 46 -15.59 10.38 12.52
C ILE A 46 -16.66 10.28 13.60
N LEU A 47 -17.11 9.08 13.93
CA LEU A 47 -18.15 8.84 14.93
C LEU A 47 -17.74 9.32 16.32
N THR A 48 -16.46 9.18 16.66
CA THR A 48 -15.93 9.61 17.97
C THR A 48 -15.45 11.06 17.99
N GLY A 49 -15.54 11.75 16.87
CA GLY A 49 -15.15 13.17 16.78
C GLY A 49 -13.65 13.43 16.67
N LYS A 50 -12.84 12.40 16.46
CA LYS A 50 -11.38 12.58 16.30
C LYS A 50 -11.02 13.27 15.01
N VAL A 51 -11.78 13.04 13.93
CA VAL A 51 -11.61 13.72 12.66
C VAL A 51 -12.96 14.22 12.14
N PRO A 52 -12.97 15.30 11.35
CA PRO A 52 -14.23 15.81 10.79
C PRO A 52 -14.75 14.90 9.68
N SER A 53 -16.06 14.89 9.46
CA SER A 53 -16.71 14.10 8.41
C SER A 53 -16.20 14.47 7.01
N SER A 54 -15.73 15.71 6.81
CA SER A 54 -15.13 16.17 5.55
C SER A 54 -13.86 15.40 5.17
N MET A 55 -13.22 14.74 6.13
CA MET A 55 -12.04 13.90 5.87
C MET A 55 -12.34 12.76 4.89
N ARG A 56 -13.56 12.24 4.93
CA ARG A 56 -13.97 11.12 4.05
C ARG A 56 -13.80 11.47 2.57
N SER A 57 -14.34 12.61 2.13
CA SER A 57 -14.26 13.00 0.72
C SER A 57 -12.80 13.29 0.30
N ARG A 58 -12.01 13.86 1.21
CA ARG A 58 -10.60 14.14 0.94
C ARG A 58 -9.79 12.86 0.71
N LEU A 59 -10.01 11.85 1.53
CA LEU A 59 -9.31 10.57 1.40
C LEU A 59 -9.79 9.77 0.18
N LEU A 60 -11.11 9.74 -0.05
CA LEU A 60 -11.69 9.02 -1.20
C LEU A 60 -11.21 9.56 -2.55
N THR A 61 -10.87 10.84 -2.64
CA THR A 61 -10.48 11.47 -3.91
C THR A 61 -8.97 11.52 -4.13
N SER A 62 -8.16 11.24 -3.11
CA SER A 62 -6.71 11.47 -3.20
C SER A 62 -5.86 10.28 -2.79
N HIS A 63 -6.41 9.34 -2.03
CA HIS A 63 -5.62 8.28 -1.40
C HIS A 63 -6.26 6.91 -1.56
N MET A 64 -5.45 5.87 -1.34
CA MET A 64 -5.89 4.49 -1.51
C MET A 64 -6.21 3.86 -0.16
N GLU A 65 -7.44 3.35 -0.05
CA GLU A 65 -7.91 2.58 1.09
C GLU A 65 -7.28 1.19 1.06
N ILE A 66 -7.08 0.55 2.22
CA ILE A 66 -6.35 -0.72 2.32
C ILE A 66 -6.94 -1.85 1.45
N ALA A 67 -8.25 -1.95 1.34
CA ALA A 67 -8.86 -2.99 0.49
C ALA A 67 -8.54 -2.75 -0.99
N THR A 68 -8.53 -1.50 -1.42
CA THR A 68 -8.16 -1.12 -2.79
C THR A 68 -6.67 -1.40 -3.04
N THR A 69 -5.82 -1.11 -2.05
CA THR A 69 -4.39 -1.45 -2.10
C THR A 69 -4.19 -2.95 -2.29
N LEU A 70 -4.87 -3.74 -1.47
CA LEU A 70 -4.77 -5.20 -1.54
C LEU A 70 -5.26 -5.73 -2.90
N HIS A 71 -6.35 -5.18 -3.40
CA HIS A 71 -6.86 -5.55 -4.72
C HIS A 71 -5.84 -5.24 -5.82
N ALA A 72 -5.22 -4.06 -5.79
CA ALA A 72 -4.20 -3.66 -6.75
C ALA A 72 -2.97 -4.59 -6.70
N ILE A 73 -2.53 -4.96 -5.50
CA ILE A 73 -1.41 -5.90 -5.31
C ILE A 73 -1.76 -7.26 -5.89
N ARG A 74 -2.91 -7.81 -5.53
CA ARG A 74 -3.31 -9.16 -5.96
C ARG A 74 -3.57 -9.25 -7.46
N LYS A 75 -3.82 -8.15 -8.11
CA LYS A 75 -3.97 -8.08 -9.57
C LYS A 75 -2.64 -8.27 -10.29
N GLN A 76 -1.52 -7.98 -9.64
CA GLN A 76 -0.21 -8.09 -10.24
C GLN A 76 0.24 -9.55 -10.40
N ASP A 77 1.20 -9.78 -11.29
CA ASP A 77 1.90 -11.05 -11.34
C ASP A 77 2.91 -11.07 -10.18
N LEU A 78 2.56 -11.79 -9.13
CA LEU A 78 3.34 -11.84 -7.89
C LEU A 78 4.38 -12.96 -7.86
N SER A 79 4.53 -13.73 -8.94
CA SER A 79 5.35 -14.95 -8.95
C SER A 79 6.82 -14.69 -8.62
N LYS A 80 7.33 -13.49 -8.92
CA LYS A 80 8.72 -13.10 -8.67
C LYS A 80 8.88 -12.05 -7.58
N VAL A 81 7.78 -11.54 -7.01
CA VAL A 81 7.83 -10.46 -6.04
C VAL A 81 8.46 -10.95 -4.73
N LYS A 82 9.50 -10.27 -4.28
CA LYS A 82 10.26 -10.62 -3.07
C LYS A 82 9.77 -9.91 -1.84
N GLU A 83 9.36 -8.65 -1.99
CA GLU A 83 8.80 -7.88 -0.87
C GLU A 83 7.78 -6.87 -1.36
N ILE A 84 6.90 -6.52 -0.43
CA ILE A 84 5.92 -5.45 -0.59
C ILE A 84 6.20 -4.43 0.50
N VAL A 85 6.25 -3.15 0.13
CA VAL A 85 6.40 -2.05 1.09
C VAL A 85 5.14 -1.19 1.03
N LEU A 86 4.48 -1.05 2.18
CA LEU A 86 3.32 -0.18 2.31
C LEU A 86 3.77 1.23 2.65
N LEU A 87 3.38 2.16 1.81
CA LEU A 87 3.81 3.56 1.86
C LEU A 87 2.68 4.48 2.34
N HIS A 88 3.04 5.68 2.76
CA HIS A 88 2.12 6.81 2.95
C HIS A 88 0.95 6.46 3.87
N LEU A 89 1.25 5.77 4.97
CA LEU A 89 0.26 5.38 5.97
C LEU A 89 -0.21 6.62 6.74
N SER A 90 -1.52 6.79 6.87
CA SER A 90 -2.09 7.88 7.65
C SER A 90 -1.78 7.68 9.14
N ASP A 91 -1.41 8.75 9.84
CA ASP A 91 -1.14 8.68 11.27
C ASP A 91 -2.37 8.30 12.09
N ASN A 92 -3.54 8.79 11.68
CA ASN A 92 -4.78 8.67 12.46
C ASN A 92 -5.79 7.69 11.89
N ASN A 93 -5.75 7.43 10.59
CA ASN A 93 -6.80 6.68 9.89
C ASN A 93 -6.32 5.34 9.33
N SER A 94 -5.16 4.89 9.76
CA SER A 94 -4.60 3.60 9.36
C SER A 94 -4.37 2.69 10.56
N ALA A 95 -4.15 1.41 10.28
CA ALA A 95 -3.77 0.41 11.26
C ALA A 95 -2.57 -0.36 10.69
N PRO A 96 -1.35 0.23 10.76
CA PRO A 96 -0.19 -0.28 10.04
C PRO A 96 0.11 -1.75 10.27
N LYS A 97 0.09 -2.20 11.53
CA LYS A 97 0.38 -3.61 11.87
C LYS A 97 -0.68 -4.56 11.31
N GLU A 98 -1.94 -4.14 11.34
CA GLU A 98 -3.04 -4.92 10.77
C GLU A 98 -2.94 -4.95 9.25
N PHE A 99 -2.59 -3.84 8.62
CA PHE A 99 -2.38 -3.77 7.17
C PHE A 99 -1.28 -4.73 6.74
N LYS A 100 -0.16 -4.74 7.47
CA LYS A 100 0.94 -5.67 7.21
C LYS A 100 0.47 -7.12 7.29
N ARG A 101 -0.21 -7.49 8.37
CA ARG A 101 -0.73 -8.85 8.55
C ARG A 101 -1.69 -9.24 7.44
N LEU A 102 -2.58 -8.33 7.07
CA LEU A 102 -3.55 -8.58 6.00
C LEU A 102 -2.86 -8.86 4.66
N VAL A 103 -1.91 -8.01 4.28
CA VAL A 103 -1.20 -8.18 3.01
C VAL A 103 -0.38 -9.47 3.02
N GLU A 104 0.35 -9.75 4.10
CA GLU A 104 1.13 -10.99 4.22
C GLU A 104 0.25 -12.23 4.15
N SER A 105 -0.91 -12.22 4.82
CA SER A 105 -1.80 -13.36 4.83
C SER A 105 -2.45 -13.61 3.46
N LYS A 106 -2.70 -12.57 2.68
CA LYS A 106 -3.36 -12.68 1.38
C LYS A 106 -2.41 -12.91 0.21
N THR A 107 -1.13 -12.60 0.38
CA THR A 107 -0.13 -12.73 -0.70
C THR A 107 0.93 -13.77 -0.42
N GLY A 108 1.21 -14.07 0.84
CA GLY A 108 2.34 -14.92 1.24
C GLY A 108 3.70 -14.25 1.07
N ILE A 109 3.72 -12.92 0.86
CA ILE A 109 4.95 -12.17 0.56
C ILE A 109 5.31 -11.30 1.76
N ALA A 110 6.60 -11.26 2.11
CA ALA A 110 7.10 -10.40 3.18
C ALA A 110 6.70 -8.94 2.92
N THR A 111 6.05 -8.33 3.91
CA THR A 111 5.52 -6.97 3.81
C THR A 111 6.14 -6.10 4.87
N TYR A 112 6.54 -4.90 4.48
CA TYR A 112 7.20 -3.93 5.34
C TYR A 112 6.39 -2.64 5.38
N LEU A 113 6.50 -1.93 6.51
CA LEU A 113 5.84 -0.63 6.68
C LEU A 113 6.88 0.47 6.53
N ALA A 114 6.64 1.42 5.62
CA ALA A 114 7.54 2.55 5.42
C ALA A 114 7.33 3.58 6.53
N LEU A 115 7.78 3.25 7.71
CA LEU A 115 7.82 4.13 8.87
C LEU A 115 9.23 4.72 9.01
N PRO A 116 9.40 5.82 9.78
CA PRO A 116 10.73 6.42 9.95
C PRO A 116 11.77 5.39 10.40
N GLY A 117 12.91 5.38 9.72
CA GLY A 117 14.02 4.47 10.02
C GLY A 117 14.02 3.15 9.25
N LEU A 118 13.03 2.91 8.39
CA LEU A 118 13.04 1.70 7.56
C LEU A 118 14.12 1.77 6.48
N GLU A 119 14.92 0.71 6.41
CA GLU A 119 15.87 0.50 5.33
C GLU A 119 15.68 -0.91 4.77
N ILE A 120 15.65 -1.04 3.46
CA ILE A 120 15.48 -2.33 2.77
C ILE A 120 16.43 -2.39 1.59
N ALA A 121 17.19 -3.50 1.48
CA ALA A 121 17.99 -3.77 0.30
C ALA A 121 17.09 -4.35 -0.81
N LEU A 122 17.06 -3.70 -1.96
CA LEU A 122 16.28 -4.14 -3.12
C LEU A 122 17.20 -4.84 -4.12
N ASP A 123 17.37 -6.13 -3.96
CA ASP A 123 18.13 -6.95 -4.89
C ASP A 123 17.25 -8.06 -5.49
N VAL A 124 17.73 -8.65 -6.56
CA VAL A 124 16.97 -9.68 -7.29
C VAL A 124 17.31 -11.07 -6.78
#